data_0684f3c5178ed7eb2ce864485b1fe3df
#
_entry.id   0684f3c5178ed7eb2ce864485b1fe3df
#
_cell.length_a   1.000
_cell.length_b   1.000
_cell.length_c   1.000
_cell.angle_alpha   90.00
_cell.angle_beta   90.00
_cell.angle_gamma   90.00
#
_symmetry.space_group_name_H-M   'P 1'
#
loop_
_entity.id
_entity.type
_entity.pdbx_description
1 polymer ?
#
loop_
_entity_poly.entity_id
_entity_poly.type
_entity_poly.pdbx_seq_one_letter_code
_entity_poly.pdbx_strand_id
1 'polypeptide(L)'
;MNFVKQDIVSLTGSIVVRESSDAGLVEKLVRGALKGHLYTRNNRSGTIPILARNLKIKEDEATRIYDAALPGMVADGSINEGIQRRVIEDTRKSLGMKESVSADRVFRFSLVDKINAELKVQGWKPTP
;
A
#
# COMPACT_ATOMS: atom_id res chain seq x y z
N MET A 1 -14.07 -14.40 -4.54
CA MET A 1 -13.63 -13.85 -5.85
C MET A 1 -12.17 -13.42 -5.69
N ASN A 2 -11.27 -13.81 -6.57
CA ASN A 2 -9.85 -13.43 -6.47
C ASN A 2 -9.54 -12.41 -7.59
N PHE A 3 -9.53 -11.13 -7.25
CA PHE A 3 -9.32 -10.03 -8.18
C PHE A 3 -7.96 -10.09 -8.90
N VAL A 4 -6.93 -10.61 -8.22
CA VAL A 4 -5.58 -10.79 -8.82
C VAL A 4 -5.62 -11.77 -10.00
N LYS A 5 -6.42 -12.83 -9.90
CA LYS A 5 -6.60 -13.81 -11.00
C LYS A 5 -7.47 -13.30 -12.15
N GLN A 6 -8.21 -12.22 -11.94
CA GLN A 6 -9.10 -11.62 -12.95
C GLN A 6 -8.51 -10.38 -13.60
N ASP A 7 -7.24 -10.08 -13.31
CA ASP A 7 -6.53 -8.87 -13.80
C ASP A 7 -7.28 -7.56 -13.50
N ILE A 8 -8.04 -7.56 -12.39
CA ILE A 8 -8.73 -6.36 -11.91
C ILE A 8 -7.78 -5.56 -11.05
N VAL A 9 -7.37 -4.41 -11.56
CA VAL A 9 -6.56 -3.45 -10.81
C VAL A 9 -7.46 -2.60 -9.93
N SER A 10 -7.29 -2.73 -8.60
CA SER A 10 -8.00 -1.90 -7.63
C SER A 10 -7.05 -1.45 -6.53
N LEU A 11 -7.06 -0.16 -6.22
CA LEU A 11 -6.37 0.38 -5.06
C LEU A 11 -7.28 0.28 -3.84
N THR A 12 -7.11 -0.76 -3.05
CA THR A 12 -7.93 -1.02 -1.85
C THR A 12 -7.37 -0.37 -0.59
N GLY A 13 -6.09 0.06 -0.62
CA GLY A 13 -5.45 0.77 0.48
C GLY A 13 -4.49 1.81 -0.06
N SER A 14 -4.74 3.08 0.25
CA SER A 14 -3.87 4.19 -0.10
C SER A 14 -3.90 5.26 0.99
N ILE A 15 -2.81 6.00 1.13
CA ILE A 15 -2.77 7.19 1.96
C ILE A 15 -3.04 8.38 1.05
N VAL A 16 -4.12 9.09 1.35
CA VAL A 16 -4.49 10.32 0.65
C VAL A 16 -4.28 11.50 1.59
N VAL A 17 -3.57 12.51 1.12
CA VAL A 17 -3.31 13.73 1.87
C VAL A 17 -3.73 14.96 1.05
N ARG A 18 -4.07 16.04 1.73
CA ARG A 18 -4.29 17.32 1.05
C ARG A 18 -2.96 17.92 0.61
N GLU A 19 -2.94 18.64 -0.48
CA GLU A 19 -1.74 19.31 -0.98
C GLU A 19 -1.15 20.31 0.04
N SER A 20 -2.02 20.93 0.85
CA SER A 20 -1.65 21.85 1.92
C SER A 20 -1.20 21.18 3.22
N SER A 21 -1.12 19.85 3.27
CA SER A 21 -0.70 19.13 4.49
C SER A 21 0.77 19.41 4.82
N ASP A 22 1.09 19.51 6.11
CA ASP A 22 2.48 19.67 6.58
C ASP A 22 3.35 18.51 6.07
N ALA A 23 4.43 18.85 5.37
CA ALA A 23 5.30 17.86 4.72
C ALA A 23 6.00 16.95 5.74
N GLY A 24 6.40 17.48 6.91
CA GLY A 24 7.04 16.69 7.94
C GLY A 24 6.09 15.68 8.59
N LEU A 25 4.83 16.07 8.80
CA LEU A 25 3.80 15.18 9.29
C LEU A 25 3.50 14.07 8.26
N VAL A 26 3.37 14.44 6.97
CA VAL A 26 3.14 13.48 5.89
C VAL A 26 4.29 12.48 5.81
N GLU A 27 5.55 12.93 5.89
CA GLU A 27 6.70 12.02 5.88
C GLU A 27 6.68 11.04 7.05
N LYS A 28 6.37 11.49 8.26
CA LYS A 28 6.24 10.63 9.45
C LYS A 28 5.12 9.59 9.28
N LEU A 29 3.98 10.03 8.76
CA LEU A 29 2.83 9.15 8.49
C LEU A 29 3.20 8.07 7.47
N VAL A 30 3.76 8.47 6.32
CA VAL A 30 4.15 7.54 5.25
C VAL A 30 5.22 6.57 5.75
N ARG A 31 6.21 7.05 6.51
CA ARG A 31 7.25 6.20 7.11
C ARG A 31 6.67 5.15 8.06
N GLY A 32 5.74 5.54 8.94
CA GLY A 32 5.06 4.61 9.84
C GLY A 32 4.24 3.57 9.09
N ALA A 33 3.44 4.02 8.12
CA ALA A 33 2.61 3.15 7.29
C ALA A 33 3.46 2.18 6.44
N LEU A 34 4.56 2.67 5.86
CA LEU A 34 5.47 1.84 5.07
C LEU A 34 6.14 0.76 5.93
N LYS A 35 6.60 1.11 7.14
CA LYS A 35 7.13 0.12 8.08
C LYS A 35 6.09 -0.93 8.45
N GLY A 36 4.86 -0.52 8.72
CA GLY A 36 3.74 -1.45 8.99
C GLY A 36 3.44 -2.35 7.80
N HIS A 37 3.42 -1.80 6.59
CA HIS A 37 3.24 -2.56 5.35
C HIS A 37 4.34 -3.61 5.14
N LEU A 38 5.60 -3.20 5.26
CA LEU A 38 6.75 -4.09 5.12
C LEU A 38 6.78 -5.16 6.21
N TYR A 39 6.41 -4.81 7.46
CA TYR A 39 6.25 -5.78 8.54
C TYR A 39 5.18 -6.81 8.19
N THR A 40 3.99 -6.35 7.82
CA THR A 40 2.87 -7.23 7.45
C THR A 40 3.26 -8.18 6.33
N ARG A 41 3.92 -7.67 5.28
CA ARG A 41 4.30 -8.48 4.12
C ARG A 41 5.39 -9.51 4.44
N ASN A 42 6.36 -9.15 5.27
CA ASN A 42 7.59 -9.96 5.46
C ASN A 42 7.64 -10.71 6.78
N ASN A 43 6.67 -10.50 7.68
CA ASN A 43 6.60 -11.16 8.98
C ASN A 43 5.23 -11.82 9.18
N ARG A 44 5.06 -12.99 8.56
CA ARG A 44 3.83 -13.77 8.64
C ARG A 44 3.48 -14.15 10.08
N SER A 45 4.44 -14.67 10.83
CA SER A 45 4.24 -15.15 12.21
C SER A 45 3.86 -14.03 13.17
N GLY A 46 4.43 -12.84 13.01
CA GLY A 46 4.07 -11.67 13.81
C GLY A 46 2.76 -11.04 13.39
N THR A 47 2.39 -11.13 12.10
CA THR A 47 1.19 -10.49 11.55
C THR A 47 -0.09 -11.25 11.91
N ILE A 48 -0.08 -12.58 11.84
CA ILE A 48 -1.28 -13.41 12.07
C ILE A 48 -1.92 -13.16 13.45
N PRO A 49 -1.17 -13.17 14.57
CA PRO A 49 -1.74 -12.87 15.89
C PRO A 49 -2.30 -11.44 15.99
N ILE A 50 -1.68 -10.47 15.31
CA ILE A 50 -2.17 -9.09 15.25
C ILE A 50 -3.51 -9.02 14.51
N LEU A 51 -3.63 -9.70 13.37
CA LEU A 51 -4.88 -9.80 12.62
C LEU A 51 -5.98 -10.47 13.44
N ALA A 52 -5.68 -11.63 14.05
CA ALA A 52 -6.64 -12.37 14.87
C ALA A 52 -7.20 -11.48 15.98
N ARG A 53 -6.33 -10.79 16.73
CA ARG A 53 -6.73 -9.89 17.81
C ARG A 53 -7.56 -8.69 17.32
N ASN A 54 -7.13 -8.03 16.24
CA ASN A 54 -7.80 -6.83 15.76
C ASN A 54 -9.15 -7.13 15.10
N LEU A 55 -9.25 -8.25 14.38
CA LEU A 55 -10.50 -8.68 13.74
C LEU A 55 -11.39 -9.49 14.67
N LYS A 56 -10.91 -9.85 15.88
CA LYS A 56 -11.61 -10.70 16.87
C LYS A 56 -12.01 -12.06 16.28
N ILE A 57 -11.12 -12.67 15.55
CA ILE A 57 -11.27 -13.99 14.91
C ILE A 57 -10.21 -14.97 15.41
N LYS A 58 -10.34 -16.26 15.09
CA LYS A 58 -9.34 -17.27 15.39
C LYS A 58 -8.10 -17.13 14.51
N GLU A 59 -6.95 -17.61 14.98
CA GLU A 59 -5.69 -17.54 14.23
C GLU A 59 -5.72 -18.35 12.92
N ASP A 60 -6.45 -19.45 12.87
CA ASP A 60 -6.60 -20.23 11.64
C ASP A 60 -7.37 -19.45 10.56
N GLU A 61 -8.35 -18.67 10.96
CA GLU A 61 -9.09 -17.77 10.08
C GLU A 61 -8.23 -16.58 9.64
N ALA A 62 -7.51 -15.96 10.59
CA ALA A 62 -6.56 -14.89 10.30
C ALA A 62 -5.46 -15.35 9.33
N THR A 63 -5.00 -16.60 9.46
CA THR A 63 -4.05 -17.24 8.56
C THR A 63 -4.59 -17.32 7.15
N ARG A 64 -5.81 -17.79 6.96
CA ARG A 64 -6.45 -17.87 5.63
C ARG A 64 -6.61 -16.49 4.99
N ILE A 65 -7.00 -15.49 5.79
CA ILE A 65 -7.13 -14.10 5.32
C ILE A 65 -5.77 -13.55 4.88
N TYR A 66 -4.74 -13.72 5.70
CA TYR A 66 -3.39 -13.26 5.38
C TYR A 66 -2.85 -13.89 4.10
N ASP A 67 -2.93 -15.23 3.99
CA ASP A 67 -2.41 -15.97 2.83
C ASP A 67 -3.17 -15.62 1.55
N ALA A 68 -4.46 -15.33 1.64
CA ALA A 68 -5.27 -14.87 0.51
C ALA A 68 -4.94 -13.42 0.08
N ALA A 69 -4.58 -12.55 1.03
CA ALA A 69 -4.29 -11.14 0.76
C ALA A 69 -2.87 -10.91 0.25
N LEU A 70 -1.90 -11.70 0.71
CA LEU A 70 -0.46 -11.51 0.45
C LEU A 70 -0.10 -11.36 -1.04
N PRO A 71 -0.66 -12.15 -1.98
CA PRO A 71 -0.35 -12.00 -3.41
C PRO A 71 -0.77 -10.64 -4.00
N GLY A 72 -1.75 -9.97 -3.38
CA GLY A 72 -2.22 -8.65 -3.81
C GLY A 72 -1.47 -7.49 -3.18
N MET A 73 -0.60 -7.74 -2.20
CA MET A 73 0.17 -6.69 -1.56
C MET A 73 1.38 -6.29 -2.40
N VAL A 74 1.54 -4.98 -2.65
CA VAL A 74 2.73 -4.44 -3.33
C VAL A 74 4.00 -4.70 -2.51
N ALA A 75 5.16 -4.77 -3.19
CA ALA A 75 6.41 -5.17 -2.53
C ALA A 75 6.97 -4.09 -1.61
N ASP A 76 6.89 -2.84 -2.02
CA ASP A 76 7.60 -1.68 -1.45
C ASP A 76 6.71 -0.48 -1.13
N GLY A 77 5.38 -0.65 -1.23
CA GLY A 77 4.41 0.43 -1.00
C GLY A 77 4.17 1.32 -2.21
N SER A 78 4.76 1.01 -3.37
CA SER A 78 4.53 1.71 -4.63
C SER A 78 3.83 0.84 -5.69
N ILE A 79 3.30 1.45 -6.73
CA ILE A 79 2.77 0.78 -7.90
C ILE A 79 3.49 1.29 -9.16
N ASN A 80 3.70 0.41 -10.14
CA ASN A 80 4.36 0.78 -11.38
C ASN A 80 3.53 1.78 -12.22
N GLU A 81 4.19 2.48 -13.13
CA GLU A 81 3.55 3.52 -13.95
C GLU A 81 2.38 3.00 -14.81
N GLY A 82 2.43 1.76 -15.27
CA GLY A 82 1.35 1.16 -16.04
C GLY A 82 0.06 1.06 -15.21
N ILE A 83 0.18 0.63 -13.96
CA ILE A 83 -0.92 0.59 -13.00
C ILE A 83 -1.40 2.00 -12.66
N GLN A 84 -0.48 2.95 -12.42
CA GLN A 84 -0.82 4.34 -12.14
C GLN A 84 -1.69 4.93 -13.27
N ARG A 85 -1.25 4.80 -14.52
CA ARG A 85 -1.99 5.27 -15.70
C ARG A 85 -3.37 4.62 -15.81
N ARG A 86 -3.46 3.31 -15.61
CA ARG A 86 -4.73 2.58 -15.67
C ARG A 86 -5.72 3.07 -14.62
N VAL A 87 -5.27 3.22 -13.36
CA VAL A 87 -6.10 3.72 -12.25
C VAL A 87 -6.63 5.13 -12.56
N ILE A 88 -5.76 6.02 -13.06
CA ILE A 88 -6.18 7.38 -13.43
C ILE A 88 -7.23 7.33 -14.53
N GLU A 89 -6.99 6.56 -15.58
CA GLU A 89 -7.89 6.49 -16.73
C GLU A 89 -9.26 5.88 -16.35
N ASP A 90 -9.28 4.83 -15.57
CA ASP A 90 -10.51 4.19 -15.09
C ASP A 90 -11.30 5.14 -14.18
N THR A 91 -10.61 5.84 -13.29
CA THR A 91 -11.21 6.85 -12.40
C THR A 91 -11.75 8.03 -13.22
N ARG A 92 -10.98 8.54 -14.18
CA ARG A 92 -11.37 9.63 -15.07
C ARG A 92 -12.66 9.29 -15.84
N LYS A 93 -12.73 8.09 -16.42
CA LYS A 93 -13.93 7.59 -17.12
C LYS A 93 -15.13 7.47 -16.19
N SER A 94 -14.93 6.92 -15.00
CA SER A 94 -15.99 6.76 -14.00
C SER A 94 -16.58 8.09 -13.55
N LEU A 95 -15.74 9.13 -13.45
CA LEU A 95 -16.16 10.48 -13.05
C LEU A 95 -16.62 11.35 -14.23
N GLY A 96 -16.59 10.84 -15.47
CA GLY A 96 -16.96 11.61 -16.67
C GLY A 96 -16.02 12.79 -16.96
N MET A 97 -14.79 12.77 -16.44
CA MET A 97 -13.81 13.84 -16.64
C MET A 97 -13.26 13.80 -18.06
N LYS A 98 -13.27 14.97 -18.74
CA LYS A 98 -12.72 15.11 -20.10
C LYS A 98 -11.23 15.40 -20.09
N GLU A 99 -10.73 16.08 -19.06
CA GLU A 99 -9.32 16.46 -18.94
C GLU A 99 -8.45 15.28 -18.57
N SER A 100 -7.23 15.24 -19.14
CA SER A 100 -6.21 14.29 -18.73
C SER A 100 -5.54 14.74 -17.42
N VAL A 101 -5.23 13.78 -16.55
CA VAL A 101 -4.52 14.02 -15.30
C VAL A 101 -3.21 13.24 -15.35
N SER A 102 -2.08 13.91 -15.10
CA SER A 102 -0.77 13.26 -15.07
C SER A 102 -0.56 12.48 -13.78
N ALA A 103 0.23 11.41 -13.85
CA ALA A 103 0.46 10.51 -12.70
C ALA A 103 1.16 11.20 -11.52
N ASP A 104 2.09 12.10 -11.80
CA ASP A 104 2.84 12.89 -10.81
C ASP A 104 1.98 13.85 -9.99
N ARG A 105 0.83 14.26 -10.52
CA ARG A 105 -0.17 15.04 -9.78
C ARG A 105 -1.00 14.20 -8.81
N VAL A 106 -1.14 12.92 -9.07
CA VAL A 106 -1.97 12.01 -8.28
C VAL A 106 -1.13 11.19 -7.31
N PHE A 107 0.02 10.70 -7.76
CA PHE A 107 0.88 9.80 -6.99
C PHE A 107 2.21 10.47 -6.64
N ARG A 108 2.61 10.40 -5.37
CA ARG A 108 3.88 10.94 -4.86
C ARG A 108 4.77 9.83 -4.33
N PHE A 109 5.13 8.87 -5.20
CA PHE A 109 5.97 7.74 -4.81
C PHE A 109 7.43 8.10 -4.56
N SER A 110 7.91 9.26 -5.02
CA SER A 110 9.26 9.75 -4.68
C SER A 110 9.53 9.81 -3.17
N LEU A 111 8.51 10.10 -2.36
CA LEU A 111 8.63 10.05 -0.90
C LEU A 111 8.76 8.61 -0.39
N VAL A 112 8.02 7.67 -0.98
CA VAL A 112 8.11 6.24 -0.65
C VAL A 112 9.49 5.70 -1.01
N ASP A 113 10.02 6.04 -2.18
CA ASP A 113 11.35 5.64 -2.64
C ASP A 113 12.45 6.18 -1.74
N LYS A 114 12.36 7.47 -1.35
CA LYS A 114 13.27 8.10 -0.37
C LYS A 114 13.27 7.31 0.94
N ILE A 115 12.10 7.03 1.50
CA ILE A 115 11.98 6.33 2.78
C ILE A 115 12.50 4.90 2.68
N ASN A 116 12.21 4.17 1.59
CA ASN A 116 12.75 2.83 1.36
C ASN A 116 14.28 2.83 1.31
N ALA A 117 14.88 3.80 0.61
CA ALA A 117 16.33 3.95 0.55
C ALA A 117 16.92 4.21 1.95
N GLU A 118 16.33 5.10 2.74
CA GLU A 118 16.76 5.38 4.10
C GLU A 118 16.66 4.15 5.02
N LEU A 119 15.53 3.41 4.97
CA LEU A 119 15.35 2.19 5.73
C LEU A 119 16.39 1.12 5.39
N LYS A 120 16.72 1.02 4.10
CA LYS A 120 17.78 0.10 3.63
C LYS A 120 19.15 0.49 4.17
N VAL A 121 19.52 1.78 4.11
CA VAL A 121 20.78 2.29 4.66
C VAL A 121 20.87 2.08 6.18
N GLN A 122 19.75 2.27 6.89
CA GLN A 122 19.68 2.05 8.34
C GLN A 122 19.69 0.56 8.72
N GLY A 123 19.68 -0.36 7.76
CA GLY A 123 19.59 -1.80 8.01
C GLY A 123 18.28 -2.21 8.69
N TRP A 124 17.23 -1.39 8.56
CA TRP A 124 15.95 -1.68 9.17
C TRP A 124 15.36 -2.98 8.60
N LYS A 125 14.95 -3.88 9.51
CA LYS A 125 14.26 -5.13 9.17
C LYS A 125 12.97 -5.22 9.95
N PRO A 126 11.90 -5.79 9.38
CA PRO A 126 10.68 -6.12 10.11
C PRO A 126 10.98 -7.26 11.08
N THR A 127 11.31 -6.93 12.32
CA THR A 127 11.51 -7.90 13.42
C THR A 127 10.20 -8.11 14.16
N PRO A 128 9.99 -9.33 14.74
CA PRO A 128 8.85 -9.62 15.60
C PRO A 128 8.77 -8.66 16.78
#